data_cb1a7d30b27ab14dc349b51162f1640c
#
_entry.id   cb1a7d30b27ab14dc349b51162f1640c
#
_cell.length_a   1.000
_cell.length_b   1.000
_cell.length_c   1.000
_cell.angle_alpha   90.00
_cell.angle_beta   90.00
_cell.angle_gamma   90.00
#
_symmetry.space_group_name_H-M   'P 1'
#
loop_
_entity.id
_entity.type
_entity.pdbx_description
1 polymer ?
#
loop_
_entity_poly.entity_id
_entity_poly.type
_entity_poly.pdbx_seq_one_letter_code
_entity_poly.pdbx_strand_id
1 'polypeptide(L)'
;MVNKTSVYLNMERYVQLSKVLSGITIPYAIIKGEPLSILCYKRIGRRDYKDIDILTERRNISLFEKELTKNGFSEHTNSVSANTRANRVLCISNSHQIPPYFKETSNQQIEIDLNFDILWGEYRGRHIDINDFLSDTIDMNIYGCEVKTLPPMKAMIQLILHHYKEMNSIYHLSGHNSINYNMFKDVYYLWKNNKEEISLEKLYSACSDYMICSYVFYILYFTNWIFNDEELKKYVEAFRTAEGEYYLSYYGLTEKERKQWKVDFQTRLEIDNLYELIKDDLTKEDIEKLERNRRIFG
;
A
#
# COMPACT_ATOMS: atom_id res chain seq x y z
N MET A 1 -17.66 9.26 15.02
CA MET A 1 -16.95 9.71 16.24
C MET A 1 -15.57 9.07 16.20
N VAL A 2 -14.50 9.82 16.49
CA VAL A 2 -13.16 9.21 16.63
C VAL A 2 -13.16 8.36 17.90
N ASN A 3 -12.75 7.10 17.80
CA ASN A 3 -12.65 6.22 18.96
C ASN A 3 -11.46 6.68 19.82
N LYS A 4 -11.72 7.12 21.04
CA LYS A 4 -10.68 7.63 21.97
C LYS A 4 -9.59 6.59 22.25
N THR A 5 -9.96 5.31 22.32
CA THR A 5 -9.01 4.20 22.52
C THR A 5 -8.06 4.07 21.33
N SER A 6 -8.57 4.16 20.10
CA SER A 6 -7.75 4.11 18.87
C SER A 6 -6.75 5.26 18.80
N VAL A 7 -7.16 6.49 19.18
CA VAL A 7 -6.26 7.66 19.23
C VAL A 7 -5.13 7.45 20.24
N TYR A 8 -5.42 6.91 21.41
CA TYR A 8 -4.41 6.63 22.43
C TYR A 8 -3.39 5.58 21.96
N LEU A 9 -3.86 4.51 21.36
CA LEU A 9 -2.99 3.47 20.79
C LEU A 9 -2.12 4.01 19.66
N ASN A 10 -2.68 4.84 18.79
CA ASN A 10 -1.92 5.49 17.73
C ASN A 10 -0.86 6.45 18.28
N MET A 11 -1.21 7.24 19.30
CA MET A 11 -0.24 8.10 19.98
C MET A 11 0.94 7.28 20.53
N GLU A 12 0.68 6.15 21.17
CA GLU A 12 1.74 5.26 21.66
C GLU A 12 2.64 4.74 20.53
N ARG A 13 2.05 4.34 19.38
CA ARG A 13 2.81 3.92 18.18
C ARG A 13 3.78 5.00 17.73
N TYR A 14 3.30 6.25 17.62
CA TYR A 14 4.14 7.37 17.18
C TYR A 14 5.21 7.76 18.21
N VAL A 15 4.95 7.63 19.50
CA VAL A 15 5.95 7.82 20.54
C VAL A 15 7.07 6.76 20.45
N GLN A 16 6.76 5.50 20.15
CA GLN A 16 7.79 4.49 19.94
C GLN A 16 8.52 4.69 18.61
N LEU A 17 7.80 5.05 17.56
CA LEU A 17 8.36 5.36 16.26
C LEU A 17 9.36 6.53 16.32
N SER A 18 9.05 7.61 17.05
CA SER A 18 9.93 8.78 17.18
C SER A 18 11.30 8.43 17.76
N LYS A 19 11.36 7.42 18.64
CA LYS A 19 12.65 6.92 19.19
C LYS A 19 13.50 6.25 18.10
N VAL A 20 12.87 5.52 17.18
CA VAL A 20 13.55 4.91 16.03
C VAL A 20 14.02 6.01 15.08
N LEU A 21 13.11 6.93 14.71
CA LEU A 21 13.38 7.99 13.74
C LEU A 21 14.46 8.98 14.21
N SER A 22 14.63 9.16 15.53
CA SER A 22 15.70 10.02 16.06
C SER A 22 17.12 9.57 15.68
N GLY A 23 17.30 8.29 15.34
CA GLY A 23 18.57 7.74 14.84
C GLY A 23 18.68 7.69 13.31
N ILE A 24 17.63 8.11 12.57
CA ILE A 24 17.56 8.02 11.13
C ILE A 24 17.89 9.37 10.49
N THR A 25 18.94 9.39 9.67
CA THR A 25 19.38 10.59 8.93
C THR A 25 19.26 10.46 7.41
N ILE A 26 18.77 9.32 6.95
CA ILE A 26 18.59 8.97 5.54
C ILE A 26 17.15 9.28 5.07
N PRO A 27 16.92 9.41 3.75
CA PRO A 27 15.58 9.64 3.21
C PRO A 27 14.61 8.50 3.55
N TYR A 28 13.42 8.88 4.00
CA TYR A 28 12.29 7.98 4.24
C TYR A 28 10.95 8.74 4.16
N ALA A 29 9.87 7.99 4.05
CA ALA A 29 8.50 8.51 4.22
C ALA A 29 7.61 7.50 4.94
N ILE A 30 6.73 7.98 5.84
CA ILE A 30 5.60 7.18 6.31
C ILE A 30 4.50 7.29 5.24
N ILE A 31 4.13 6.18 4.63
CA ILE A 31 3.31 6.18 3.41
C ILE A 31 1.82 5.90 3.63
N LYS A 32 1.43 5.52 4.85
CA LYS A 32 0.03 5.26 5.25
C LYS A 32 -0.25 5.79 6.67
N GLY A 33 -1.25 5.25 7.34
CA GLY A 33 -1.58 5.60 8.73
C GLY A 33 -2.06 7.05 8.89
N GLU A 34 -1.56 7.75 9.91
CA GLU A 34 -1.97 9.13 10.22
C GLU A 34 -1.56 10.18 9.19
N PRO A 35 -0.37 10.14 8.55
CA PRO A 35 -0.05 11.06 7.47
C PRO A 35 -1.10 11.03 6.36
N LEU A 36 -1.50 9.85 5.93
CA LEU A 36 -2.54 9.69 4.93
C LEU A 36 -3.92 10.14 5.45
N SER A 37 -4.21 9.93 6.75
CA SER A 37 -5.43 10.47 7.38
C SER A 37 -5.50 12.00 7.31
N ILE A 38 -4.37 12.67 7.55
CA ILE A 38 -4.28 14.14 7.42
C ILE A 38 -4.43 14.58 5.97
N LEU A 39 -3.75 13.94 5.04
CA LEU A 39 -3.84 14.27 3.62
C LEU A 39 -5.26 14.09 3.07
N CYS A 40 -5.92 12.96 3.40
CA CYS A 40 -7.28 12.65 2.95
C CYS A 40 -8.35 13.48 3.67
N TYR A 41 -8.27 13.63 4.99
CA TYR A 41 -9.39 14.12 5.81
C TYR A 41 -9.09 15.40 6.57
N LYS A 42 -7.87 15.96 6.45
CA LYS A 42 -7.37 17.12 7.20
C LYS A 42 -7.46 16.92 8.73
N ARG A 43 -7.44 15.66 9.18
CA ARG A 43 -7.55 15.27 10.59
C ARG A 43 -6.84 13.94 10.86
N ILE A 44 -6.25 13.81 12.05
CA ILE A 44 -5.77 12.53 12.58
C ILE A 44 -6.93 11.63 13.02
N GLY A 45 -6.68 10.33 13.13
CA GLY A 45 -7.61 9.33 13.69
C GLY A 45 -8.84 9.07 12.82
N ARG A 46 -8.79 9.32 11.51
CA ARG A 46 -9.89 9.07 10.58
C ARG A 46 -9.74 7.78 9.79
N ARG A 47 -8.57 7.19 9.87
CA ARG A 47 -8.26 5.88 9.27
C ARG A 47 -7.96 4.89 10.39
N ASP A 48 -8.47 3.68 10.25
CA ASP A 48 -8.05 2.56 11.07
C ASP A 48 -6.85 1.88 10.38
N TYR A 49 -5.80 1.63 11.13
CA TYR A 49 -4.59 0.94 10.68
C TYR A 49 -3.96 0.19 11.86
N LYS A 50 -3.24 -0.89 11.55
CA LYS A 50 -2.60 -1.74 12.57
C LYS A 50 -1.08 -1.58 12.59
N ASP A 51 -0.50 -1.24 11.45
CA ASP A 51 0.91 -1.19 11.12
C ASP A 51 1.35 0.24 10.78
N ILE A 52 2.64 0.49 10.81
CA ILE A 52 3.26 1.71 10.31
C ILE A 52 4.11 1.33 9.11
N ASP A 53 3.71 1.79 7.93
CA ASP A 53 4.46 1.57 6.69
C ASP A 53 5.50 2.68 6.48
N ILE A 54 6.77 2.31 6.45
CA ILE A 54 7.89 3.21 6.14
C ILE A 54 8.45 2.83 4.77
N LEU A 55 8.53 3.81 3.87
CA LEU A 55 9.23 3.67 2.59
C LEU A 55 10.64 4.24 2.71
N THR A 56 11.63 3.50 2.26
CA THR A 56 13.03 3.94 2.15
C THR A 56 13.72 3.22 1.00
N GLU A 57 14.88 3.69 0.58
CA GLU A 57 15.65 2.98 -0.43
C GLU A 57 16.15 1.62 0.10
N ARG A 58 16.22 0.63 -0.78
CA ARG A 58 16.65 -0.73 -0.46
C ARG A 58 18.03 -0.78 0.22
N ARG A 59 18.97 0.08 -0.20
CA ARG A 59 20.31 0.19 0.41
C ARG A 59 20.29 0.66 1.86
N ASN A 60 19.20 1.30 2.28
CA ASN A 60 19.03 1.91 3.60
C ASN A 60 18.34 0.99 4.62
N ILE A 61 17.80 -0.15 4.19
CA ILE A 61 17.06 -1.09 5.05
C ILE A 61 17.87 -1.47 6.30
N SER A 62 19.15 -1.82 6.15
CA SER A 62 20.00 -2.25 7.27
C SER A 62 20.19 -1.18 8.36
N LEU A 63 20.10 0.10 8.00
CA LEU A 63 20.18 1.20 8.96
C LEU A 63 18.88 1.30 9.79
N PHE A 64 17.73 1.14 9.13
CA PHE A 64 16.46 1.07 9.84
C PHE A 64 16.38 -0.16 10.77
N GLU A 65 16.78 -1.32 10.31
CA GLU A 65 16.80 -2.55 11.12
C GLU A 65 17.64 -2.40 12.38
N LYS A 66 18.81 -1.75 12.25
CA LYS A 66 19.68 -1.44 13.40
C LYS A 66 18.98 -0.54 14.42
N GLU A 67 18.33 0.54 13.97
CA GLU A 67 17.63 1.45 14.88
C GLU A 67 16.37 0.81 15.47
N LEU A 68 15.62 0.00 14.69
CA LEU A 68 14.50 -0.79 15.19
C LEU A 68 14.94 -1.73 16.32
N THR A 69 15.97 -2.54 16.07
CA THR A 69 16.49 -3.49 17.06
C THR A 69 16.99 -2.79 18.34
N LYS A 70 17.72 -1.69 18.19
CA LYS A 70 18.21 -0.86 19.29
C LYS A 70 17.07 -0.32 20.16
N ASN A 71 15.91 -0.05 19.56
CA ASN A 71 14.70 0.43 20.23
C ASN A 71 13.74 -0.70 20.68
N GLY A 72 14.20 -1.96 20.66
CA GLY A 72 13.47 -3.11 21.17
C GLY A 72 12.42 -3.69 20.24
N PHE A 73 12.50 -3.40 18.94
CA PHE A 73 11.74 -4.11 17.92
C PHE A 73 12.48 -5.36 17.49
N SER A 74 11.76 -6.42 17.16
CA SER A 74 12.32 -7.67 16.65
C SER A 74 11.50 -8.16 15.45
N GLU A 75 12.20 -8.81 14.52
CA GLU A 75 11.55 -9.54 13.42
C GLU A 75 10.76 -10.70 14.01
N HIS A 76 9.44 -10.69 13.83
CA HIS A 76 8.58 -11.75 14.32
C HIS A 76 8.48 -12.84 13.25
N THR A 77 8.86 -14.05 13.62
CA THR A 77 8.75 -15.20 12.75
C THR A 77 7.77 -16.18 13.34
N ASN A 78 6.58 -16.26 12.75
CA ASN A 78 5.56 -17.22 13.15
C ASN A 78 5.84 -18.65 12.66
N SER A 79 6.90 -18.86 11.87
CA SER A 79 7.31 -20.17 11.38
C SER A 79 8.82 -20.37 11.47
N VAL A 80 9.23 -21.59 11.85
CA VAL A 80 10.64 -22.01 11.88
C VAL A 80 11.34 -21.84 10.52
N SER A 81 10.58 -21.82 9.42
CA SER A 81 11.10 -21.65 8.07
C SER A 81 11.41 -20.19 7.69
N ALA A 82 10.78 -19.23 8.31
CA ALA A 82 10.95 -17.79 7.98
C ALA A 82 12.31 -17.23 8.44
N ASN A 83 12.97 -17.86 9.38
CA ASN A 83 14.26 -17.43 9.95
C ASN A 83 15.50 -17.84 9.13
N THR A 84 15.35 -18.49 8.00
CA THR A 84 16.51 -18.85 7.20
C THR A 84 16.97 -17.64 6.36
N ARG A 85 18.30 -17.46 6.25
CA ARG A 85 18.90 -16.49 5.33
C ARG A 85 18.34 -16.61 3.90
N ALA A 86 18.02 -17.84 3.48
CA ALA A 86 17.42 -18.10 2.17
C ALA A 86 16.00 -17.51 2.05
N ASN A 87 15.15 -17.67 3.06
CA ASN A 87 13.78 -17.10 3.04
C ASN A 87 13.82 -15.58 3.06
N ARG A 88 14.73 -14.97 3.84
CA ARG A 88 14.92 -13.52 3.81
C ARG A 88 15.38 -13.03 2.43
N VAL A 89 16.31 -13.71 1.77
CA VAL A 89 16.74 -13.39 0.40
C VAL A 89 15.56 -13.53 -0.56
N LEU A 90 14.75 -14.57 -0.44
CA LEU A 90 13.56 -14.76 -1.27
C LEU A 90 12.52 -13.65 -1.04
N CYS A 91 12.29 -13.25 0.22
CA CYS A 91 11.41 -12.14 0.56
C CYS A 91 11.89 -10.84 -0.11
N ILE A 92 13.15 -10.48 0.09
CA ILE A 92 13.75 -9.27 -0.50
C ILE A 92 13.75 -9.32 -2.05
N SER A 93 13.85 -10.51 -2.65
CA SER A 93 13.88 -10.66 -4.12
C SER A 93 12.49 -10.67 -4.77
N ASN A 94 11.45 -11.03 -4.02
CA ASN A 94 10.10 -11.25 -4.57
C ASN A 94 9.04 -10.33 -3.93
N SER A 95 9.42 -9.44 -3.03
CA SER A 95 8.53 -8.50 -2.36
C SER A 95 9.00 -7.06 -2.53
N HIS A 96 8.18 -6.12 -2.13
CA HIS A 96 8.45 -4.68 -2.04
C HIS A 96 8.81 -4.26 -0.61
N GLN A 97 8.78 -5.19 0.35
CA GLN A 97 9.08 -4.98 1.77
C GLN A 97 9.86 -6.15 2.33
N ILE A 98 10.52 -5.94 3.47
CA ILE A 98 11.10 -7.01 4.29
C ILE A 98 10.05 -7.54 5.28
N PRO A 99 10.33 -8.67 5.98
CA PRO A 99 9.46 -9.11 7.09
C PRO A 99 9.24 -8.00 8.11
N PRO A 100 8.01 -7.91 8.68
CA PRO A 100 7.66 -6.86 9.63
C PRO A 100 8.46 -6.92 10.93
N TYR A 101 8.60 -5.78 11.60
CA TYR A 101 9.21 -5.64 12.92
C TYR A 101 8.14 -5.37 13.96
N PHE A 102 8.23 -6.07 15.09
CA PHE A 102 7.26 -6.01 16.17
C PHE A 102 7.88 -5.56 17.49
N LYS A 103 7.10 -4.82 18.26
CA LYS A 103 7.41 -4.48 19.65
C LYS A 103 6.18 -4.61 20.51
N GLU A 104 6.29 -5.43 21.57
CA GLU A 104 5.27 -5.51 22.59
C GLU A 104 5.36 -4.31 23.54
N THR A 105 4.23 -3.72 23.85
CA THR A 105 4.05 -2.71 24.89
C THR A 105 3.03 -3.21 25.91
N SER A 106 2.77 -2.46 26.97
CA SER A 106 1.72 -2.80 27.94
C SER A 106 0.30 -2.79 27.37
N ASN A 107 0.08 -2.10 26.25
CA ASN A 107 -1.26 -1.84 25.71
C ASN A 107 -1.50 -2.51 24.36
N GLN A 108 -0.45 -2.78 23.58
CA GLN A 108 -0.58 -3.32 22.23
C GLN A 108 0.75 -3.89 21.71
N GLN A 109 0.65 -4.69 20.67
CA GLN A 109 1.77 -4.96 19.77
C GLN A 109 1.86 -3.85 18.73
N ILE A 110 3.04 -3.29 18.53
CA ILE A 110 3.33 -2.29 17.49
C ILE A 110 4.05 -2.99 16.35
N GLU A 111 3.54 -2.82 15.15
CA GLU A 111 4.06 -3.38 13.91
C GLU A 111 4.61 -2.28 13.01
N ILE A 112 5.80 -2.49 12.45
CA ILE A 112 6.45 -1.60 11.48
C ILE A 112 6.85 -2.39 10.25
N ASP A 113 6.33 -1.96 9.10
CA ASP A 113 6.65 -2.47 7.78
C ASP A 113 7.68 -1.59 7.09
N LEU A 114 8.84 -2.16 6.72
CA LEU A 114 9.86 -1.48 5.93
C LEU A 114 9.68 -1.82 4.46
N ASN A 115 9.17 -0.86 3.71
CA ASN A 115 9.00 -0.94 2.27
C ASN A 115 10.23 -0.33 1.56
N PHE A 116 10.72 -0.96 0.51
CA PHE A 116 11.81 -0.48 -0.33
C PHE A 116 11.41 -0.31 -1.80
N ASP A 117 10.15 -0.58 -2.11
CA ASP A 117 9.53 -0.36 -3.41
C ASP A 117 8.03 -0.07 -3.20
N ILE A 118 7.40 0.55 -4.19
CA ILE A 118 5.94 0.75 -4.25
C ILE A 118 5.31 -0.08 -5.37
N LEU A 119 6.14 -0.65 -6.23
CA LEU A 119 5.79 -1.70 -7.17
C LEU A 119 6.27 -3.04 -6.63
N TRP A 120 5.57 -4.11 -6.94
CA TRP A 120 5.98 -5.45 -6.59
C TRP A 120 5.47 -6.45 -7.66
N GLY A 121 6.28 -7.43 -7.96
CA GLY A 121 6.05 -8.38 -9.02
C GLY A 121 6.67 -7.95 -10.36
N GLU A 122 6.27 -8.61 -11.43
CA GLU A 122 6.76 -8.35 -12.78
C GLU A 122 5.93 -7.24 -13.44
N TYR A 123 6.52 -6.06 -13.61
CA TYR A 123 5.81 -4.88 -14.13
C TYR A 123 6.14 -4.53 -15.56
N ARG A 124 6.57 -5.46 -16.38
CA ARG A 124 6.82 -5.18 -17.80
C ARG A 124 7.78 -3.99 -18.02
N GLY A 125 8.84 -3.92 -17.23
CA GLY A 125 9.83 -2.85 -17.31
C GLY A 125 9.41 -1.53 -16.63
N ARG A 126 8.27 -1.49 -15.94
CA ARG A 126 7.89 -0.35 -15.10
C ARG A 126 8.83 -0.26 -13.91
N HIS A 127 9.29 0.94 -13.64
CA HIS A 127 10.19 1.21 -12.52
C HIS A 127 9.90 2.61 -11.95
N ILE A 128 9.93 2.71 -10.63
CA ILE A 128 9.87 3.98 -9.92
C ILE A 128 11.13 4.09 -9.08
N ASP A 129 11.96 5.11 -9.35
CA ASP A 129 13.14 5.37 -8.55
C ASP A 129 12.72 5.87 -7.16
N ILE A 130 12.93 5.06 -6.15
CA ILE A 130 12.54 5.39 -4.77
C ILE A 130 13.32 6.58 -4.22
N ASN A 131 14.57 6.77 -4.64
CA ASN A 131 15.33 7.94 -4.22
C ASN A 131 14.72 9.24 -4.76
N ASP A 132 14.36 9.26 -6.04
CA ASP A 132 13.63 10.39 -6.63
C ASP A 132 12.24 10.55 -6.00
N PHE A 133 11.55 9.42 -5.75
CA PHE A 133 10.24 9.43 -5.11
C PHE A 133 10.25 10.00 -3.69
N LEU A 134 11.37 9.87 -2.96
CA LEU A 134 11.58 10.43 -1.62
C LEU A 134 12.22 11.82 -1.60
N SER A 135 12.55 12.40 -2.76
CA SER A 135 13.35 13.64 -2.84
C SER A 135 12.66 14.89 -2.26
N ASP A 136 11.32 14.91 -2.26
CA ASP A 136 10.47 16.04 -1.86
C ASP A 136 9.49 15.70 -0.73
N THR A 137 9.88 14.80 0.18
CA THR A 137 9.08 14.48 1.36
C THR A 137 8.74 15.73 2.18
N ILE A 138 7.56 15.72 2.79
CA ILE A 138 7.09 16.81 3.64
C ILE A 138 7.13 16.43 5.11
N ASP A 139 7.44 17.38 5.97
CA ASP A 139 7.44 17.19 7.42
C ASP A 139 6.03 17.35 7.98
N MET A 140 5.64 16.44 8.89
CA MET A 140 4.37 16.49 9.62
C MET A 140 4.60 16.27 11.10
N ASN A 141 3.88 17.01 11.95
CA ASN A 141 3.81 16.72 13.38
C ASN A 141 2.58 15.85 13.66
N ILE A 142 2.81 14.63 14.16
CA ILE A 142 1.77 13.66 14.49
C ILE A 142 1.94 13.23 15.94
N TYR A 143 0.98 13.59 16.78
CA TYR A 143 1.01 13.34 18.22
C TYR A 143 2.28 13.87 18.90
N GLY A 144 2.84 14.97 18.41
CA GLY A 144 4.09 15.55 18.93
C GLY A 144 5.37 14.91 18.35
N CYS A 145 5.24 13.96 17.42
CA CYS A 145 6.36 13.32 16.75
C CYS A 145 6.54 13.93 15.34
N GLU A 146 7.73 14.43 15.05
CA GLU A 146 8.09 14.90 13.72
C GLU A 146 8.35 13.69 12.82
N VAL A 147 7.63 13.61 11.71
CA VAL A 147 7.73 12.53 10.72
C VAL A 147 7.78 13.09 9.32
N LYS A 148 8.39 12.35 8.40
CA LYS A 148 8.37 12.65 6.97
C LYS A 148 7.34 11.77 6.28
N THR A 149 6.61 12.37 5.33
CA THR A 149 5.65 11.65 4.48
C THR A 149 5.75 12.11 3.03
N LEU A 150 5.07 11.39 2.15
CA LEU A 150 4.99 11.76 0.74
C LEU A 150 4.10 13.01 0.55
N PRO A 151 4.43 13.91 -0.38
CA PRO A 151 3.52 14.97 -0.80
C PRO A 151 2.25 14.36 -1.44
N PRO A 152 1.12 15.09 -1.49
CA PRO A 152 -0.18 14.57 -1.90
C PRO A 152 -0.17 13.80 -3.22
N MET A 153 0.54 14.26 -4.24
CA MET A 153 0.60 13.59 -5.54
C MET A 153 1.31 12.24 -5.46
N LYS A 154 2.46 12.16 -4.80
CA LYS A 154 3.20 10.90 -4.63
C LYS A 154 2.45 9.95 -3.69
N ALA A 155 1.79 10.47 -2.65
CA ALA A 155 0.89 9.68 -1.81
C ALA A 155 -0.29 9.10 -2.61
N MET A 156 -0.84 9.86 -3.56
CA MET A 156 -1.90 9.39 -4.47
C MET A 156 -1.42 8.25 -5.36
N ILE A 157 -0.25 8.37 -5.97
CA ILE A 157 0.35 7.34 -6.82
C ILE A 157 0.59 6.06 -5.99
N GLN A 158 1.21 6.19 -4.82
CA GLN A 158 1.46 5.06 -3.92
C GLN A 158 0.17 4.36 -3.50
N LEU A 159 -0.85 5.13 -3.11
CA LEU A 159 -2.14 4.61 -2.69
C LEU A 159 -2.86 3.86 -3.81
N ILE A 160 -2.88 4.41 -5.01
CA ILE A 160 -3.47 3.78 -6.20
C ILE A 160 -2.79 2.46 -6.52
N LEU A 161 -1.46 2.42 -6.54
CA LEU A 161 -0.70 1.21 -6.84
C LEU A 161 -0.94 0.13 -5.78
N HIS A 162 -0.97 0.53 -4.51
CA HIS A 162 -1.28 -0.37 -3.40
C HIS A 162 -2.68 -0.99 -3.56
N HIS A 163 -3.70 -0.17 -3.82
CA HIS A 163 -5.06 -0.68 -4.00
C HIS A 163 -5.24 -1.50 -5.27
N TYR A 164 -4.59 -1.11 -6.37
CA TYR A 164 -4.56 -1.94 -7.58
C TYR A 164 -4.03 -3.35 -7.27
N LYS A 165 -2.96 -3.45 -6.48
CA LYS A 165 -2.41 -4.73 -6.03
C LYS A 165 -3.43 -5.54 -5.24
N GLU A 166 -3.98 -4.94 -4.19
CA GLU A 166 -4.92 -5.64 -3.31
C GLU A 166 -6.12 -6.18 -4.06
N MET A 167 -6.61 -5.43 -5.06
CA MET A 167 -7.76 -5.81 -5.86
C MET A 167 -7.47 -6.83 -6.97
N ASN A 168 -6.22 -7.04 -7.34
CA ASN A 168 -5.86 -7.86 -8.51
C ASN A 168 -4.89 -9.00 -8.20
N SER A 169 -4.12 -8.95 -7.13
CA SER A 169 -3.20 -10.02 -6.78
C SER A 169 -3.95 -11.26 -6.31
N ILE A 170 -3.73 -12.41 -6.95
CA ILE A 170 -4.29 -13.70 -6.49
C ILE A 170 -3.93 -13.98 -5.03
N TYR A 171 -2.72 -13.60 -4.59
CA TYR A 171 -2.29 -13.74 -3.20
C TYR A 171 -3.21 -12.95 -2.25
N HIS A 172 -3.48 -11.67 -2.54
CA HIS A 172 -4.35 -10.84 -1.69
C HIS A 172 -5.81 -11.27 -1.76
N LEU A 173 -6.31 -11.60 -2.96
CA LEU A 173 -7.67 -12.11 -3.15
C LEU A 173 -7.89 -13.45 -2.43
N SER A 174 -6.85 -14.26 -2.25
CA SER A 174 -6.91 -15.53 -1.51
C SER A 174 -6.82 -15.38 0.01
N GLY A 175 -6.65 -14.18 0.52
CA GLY A 175 -6.56 -13.87 1.96
C GLY A 175 -7.91 -13.86 2.68
N HIS A 176 -8.99 -14.31 2.03
CA HIS A 176 -10.37 -14.32 2.58
C HIS A 176 -10.88 -12.93 2.97
N ASN A 177 -10.46 -11.90 2.25
CA ASN A 177 -10.83 -10.51 2.48
C ASN A 177 -11.94 -10.05 1.52
N SER A 178 -12.65 -8.99 1.91
CA SER A 178 -13.55 -8.21 1.06
C SER A 178 -12.82 -7.03 0.40
N ILE A 179 -13.39 -6.46 -0.66
CA ILE A 179 -12.99 -5.13 -1.13
C ILE A 179 -13.47 -4.10 -0.10
N ASN A 180 -12.51 -3.36 0.47
CA ASN A 180 -12.86 -2.36 1.46
C ASN A 180 -13.28 -1.05 0.79
N TYR A 181 -14.53 -0.63 0.99
CA TYR A 181 -15.04 0.66 0.52
C TYR A 181 -14.14 1.84 0.91
N ASN A 182 -13.49 1.78 2.08
CA ASN A 182 -12.58 2.84 2.53
C ASN A 182 -11.38 3.04 1.61
N MET A 183 -10.98 2.04 0.81
CA MET A 183 -9.92 2.18 -0.20
C MET A 183 -10.27 3.30 -1.20
N PHE A 184 -11.47 3.26 -1.75
CA PHE A 184 -11.96 4.26 -2.71
C PHE A 184 -12.23 5.61 -2.05
N LYS A 185 -12.69 5.58 -0.81
CA LYS A 185 -12.92 6.78 -0.01
C LYS A 185 -11.61 7.54 0.25
N ASP A 186 -10.54 6.84 0.57
CA ASP A 186 -9.22 7.45 0.77
C ASP A 186 -8.71 8.07 -0.53
N VAL A 187 -8.80 7.36 -1.67
CA VAL A 187 -8.43 7.89 -2.99
C VAL A 187 -9.25 9.13 -3.34
N TYR A 188 -10.58 9.08 -3.16
CA TYR A 188 -11.45 10.19 -3.46
C TYR A 188 -11.14 11.44 -2.63
N TYR A 189 -11.01 11.30 -1.31
CA TYR A 189 -10.76 12.44 -0.44
C TYR A 189 -9.32 12.96 -0.53
N LEU A 190 -8.34 12.10 -0.81
CA LEU A 190 -6.98 12.53 -1.09
C LEU A 190 -6.95 13.43 -2.32
N TRP A 191 -7.57 13.01 -3.42
CA TRP A 191 -7.72 13.82 -4.62
C TRP A 191 -8.51 15.10 -4.33
N LYS A 192 -9.71 14.99 -3.74
CA LYS A 192 -10.64 16.11 -3.55
C LYS A 192 -10.07 17.23 -2.70
N ASN A 193 -9.32 16.88 -1.66
CA ASN A 193 -8.78 17.83 -0.68
C ASN A 193 -7.38 18.36 -1.01
N ASN A 194 -6.80 17.93 -2.16
CA ASN A 194 -5.46 18.35 -2.61
C ASN A 194 -5.42 18.60 -4.14
N LYS A 195 -6.48 19.15 -4.72
CA LYS A 195 -6.64 19.31 -6.18
C LYS A 195 -5.55 20.16 -6.83
N GLU A 196 -5.03 21.17 -6.14
CA GLU A 196 -3.97 22.05 -6.67
C GLU A 196 -2.65 21.28 -6.85
N GLU A 197 -2.39 20.35 -5.94
CA GLU A 197 -1.19 19.50 -5.96
C GLU A 197 -1.38 18.26 -6.84
N ILE A 198 -2.60 17.70 -6.88
CA ILE A 198 -3.00 16.56 -7.71
C ILE A 198 -3.77 17.05 -8.95
N SER A 199 -3.22 18.05 -9.68
CA SER A 199 -3.85 18.47 -10.93
C SER A 199 -3.76 17.36 -11.98
N LEU A 200 -4.74 17.34 -12.90
CA LEU A 200 -4.80 16.34 -13.96
C LEU A 200 -3.49 16.29 -14.76
N GLU A 201 -2.96 17.42 -15.13
CA GLU A 201 -1.73 17.54 -15.92
C GLU A 201 -0.52 16.95 -15.17
N LYS A 202 -0.32 17.32 -13.90
CA LYS A 202 0.80 16.85 -13.10
C LYS A 202 0.71 15.33 -12.85
N LEU A 203 -0.48 14.84 -12.48
CA LEU A 203 -0.69 13.43 -12.21
C LEU A 203 -0.51 12.59 -13.49
N TYR A 204 -1.05 13.07 -14.62
CA TYR A 204 -0.93 12.38 -15.90
C TYR A 204 0.53 12.31 -16.36
N SER A 205 1.28 13.41 -16.28
CA SER A 205 2.70 13.44 -16.64
C SER A 205 3.50 12.41 -15.81
N ALA A 206 3.39 12.49 -14.48
CA ALA A 206 4.11 11.56 -13.59
C ALA A 206 3.75 10.09 -13.83
N CYS A 207 2.47 9.80 -14.03
CA CYS A 207 2.03 8.42 -14.26
C CYS A 207 2.41 7.90 -15.66
N SER A 208 2.51 8.78 -16.65
CA SER A 208 3.00 8.44 -17.99
C SER A 208 4.49 8.10 -17.95
N ASP A 209 5.29 8.89 -17.23
CA ASP A 209 6.73 8.64 -17.07
C ASP A 209 6.99 7.31 -16.36
N TYR A 210 6.17 6.96 -15.37
CA TYR A 210 6.23 5.67 -14.68
C TYR A 210 5.54 4.52 -15.43
N MET A 211 4.88 4.78 -16.57
CA MET A 211 4.12 3.80 -17.36
C MET A 211 3.00 3.10 -16.56
N ILE A 212 2.32 3.81 -15.66
CA ILE A 212 1.31 3.26 -14.76
C ILE A 212 -0.13 3.76 -15.04
N CYS A 213 -0.36 4.46 -16.16
CA CYS A 213 -1.67 5.03 -16.50
C CYS A 213 -2.82 4.03 -16.44
N SER A 214 -2.59 2.78 -16.86
CA SER A 214 -3.60 1.72 -16.81
C SER A 214 -4.04 1.34 -15.38
N TYR A 215 -3.13 1.37 -14.43
CA TYR A 215 -3.44 1.11 -13.01
C TYR A 215 -4.19 2.28 -12.39
N VAL A 216 -3.77 3.50 -12.75
CA VAL A 216 -4.45 4.73 -12.30
C VAL A 216 -5.87 4.78 -12.86
N PHE A 217 -6.06 4.48 -14.15
CA PHE A 217 -7.39 4.37 -14.76
C PHE A 217 -8.28 3.39 -13.97
N TYR A 218 -7.78 2.18 -13.70
CA TYR A 218 -8.54 1.15 -12.99
C TYR A 218 -9.08 1.64 -11.64
N ILE A 219 -8.22 2.22 -10.81
CA ILE A 219 -8.63 2.68 -9.47
C ILE A 219 -9.53 3.92 -9.55
N LEU A 220 -9.20 4.89 -10.41
CA LEU A 220 -10.04 6.07 -10.59
C LEU A 220 -11.41 5.73 -11.18
N TYR A 221 -11.49 4.75 -12.09
CA TYR A 221 -12.74 4.28 -12.66
C TYR A 221 -13.70 3.76 -11.58
N PHE A 222 -13.24 2.85 -10.72
CA PHE A 222 -14.07 2.33 -9.64
C PHE A 222 -14.32 3.36 -8.54
N THR A 223 -13.37 4.25 -8.26
CA THR A 223 -13.59 5.38 -7.36
C THR A 223 -14.73 6.27 -7.89
N ASN A 224 -14.70 6.62 -9.18
CA ASN A 224 -15.76 7.43 -9.77
C ASN A 224 -17.09 6.68 -9.91
N TRP A 225 -17.07 5.38 -10.12
CA TRP A 225 -18.27 4.55 -10.11
C TRP A 225 -19.01 4.64 -8.76
N ILE A 226 -18.27 4.74 -7.65
CA ILE A 226 -18.81 4.86 -6.29
C ILE A 226 -19.30 6.29 -5.99
N PHE A 227 -18.48 7.30 -6.30
CA PHE A 227 -18.72 8.70 -5.88
C PHE A 227 -19.46 9.54 -6.90
N ASN A 228 -19.51 9.11 -8.16
CA ASN A 228 -20.19 9.78 -9.27
C ASN A 228 -19.88 11.30 -9.35
N ASP A 229 -18.61 11.67 -9.33
CA ASP A 229 -18.11 13.05 -9.35
C ASP A 229 -17.71 13.43 -10.79
N GLU A 230 -18.36 14.43 -11.38
CA GLU A 230 -18.11 14.85 -12.77
C GLU A 230 -16.71 15.42 -13.01
N GLU A 231 -16.08 15.96 -11.99
CA GLU A 231 -14.70 16.43 -12.10
C GLU A 231 -13.70 15.26 -12.06
N LEU A 232 -13.90 14.29 -11.16
CA LEU A 232 -13.11 13.06 -11.13
C LEU A 232 -13.25 12.27 -12.43
N LYS A 233 -14.43 12.30 -13.05
CA LYS A 233 -14.67 11.68 -14.36
C LYS A 233 -13.72 12.16 -15.44
N LYS A 234 -13.33 13.46 -15.43
CA LYS A 234 -12.34 13.99 -16.37
C LYS A 234 -10.98 13.32 -16.22
N TYR A 235 -10.59 12.99 -14.98
CA TYR A 235 -9.38 12.21 -14.71
C TYR A 235 -9.52 10.78 -15.24
N VAL A 236 -10.64 10.13 -14.99
CA VAL A 236 -10.90 8.78 -15.52
C VAL A 236 -10.74 8.75 -17.04
N GLU A 237 -11.36 9.69 -17.75
CA GLU A 237 -11.28 9.74 -19.22
C GLU A 237 -9.85 10.04 -19.72
N ALA A 238 -9.12 10.91 -19.06
CA ALA A 238 -7.73 11.23 -19.42
C ALA A 238 -6.78 10.04 -19.23
N PHE A 239 -7.02 9.21 -18.21
CA PHE A 239 -6.21 8.00 -17.94
C PHE A 239 -6.68 6.76 -18.69
N ARG A 240 -7.76 6.83 -19.48
CA ARG A 240 -8.32 5.71 -20.22
C ARG A 240 -7.30 5.16 -21.22
N THR A 241 -7.01 3.88 -21.10
CA THR A 241 -6.14 3.12 -22.01
C THR A 241 -6.80 1.79 -22.33
N ALA A 242 -6.48 1.20 -23.48
CA ALA A 242 -6.99 -0.14 -23.85
C ALA A 242 -6.57 -1.22 -22.81
N GLU A 243 -5.35 -1.10 -22.27
CA GLU A 243 -4.87 -1.96 -21.19
C GLU A 243 -5.67 -1.78 -19.90
N GLY A 244 -5.98 -0.51 -19.54
CA GLY A 244 -6.78 -0.20 -18.35
C GLY A 244 -8.22 -0.73 -18.46
N GLU A 245 -8.86 -0.55 -19.62
CA GLU A 245 -10.19 -1.10 -19.89
C GLU A 245 -10.21 -2.63 -19.82
N TYR A 246 -9.20 -3.27 -20.36
CA TYR A 246 -9.03 -4.71 -20.25
C TYR A 246 -8.96 -5.15 -18.79
N TYR A 247 -8.21 -4.43 -17.94
CA TYR A 247 -8.07 -4.76 -16.51
C TYR A 247 -9.37 -4.68 -15.72
N LEU A 248 -10.37 -3.87 -16.13
CA LEU A 248 -11.66 -3.79 -15.42
C LEU A 248 -12.37 -5.16 -15.34
N SER A 249 -12.17 -6.00 -16.34
CA SER A 249 -12.81 -7.31 -16.48
C SER A 249 -11.94 -8.48 -16.02
N TYR A 250 -10.70 -8.22 -15.57
CA TYR A 250 -9.76 -9.28 -15.23
C TYR A 250 -9.08 -9.03 -13.88
N TYR A 251 -8.58 -10.10 -13.27
CA TYR A 251 -7.69 -10.07 -12.11
C TYR A 251 -6.42 -10.88 -12.42
N GLY A 252 -5.44 -10.84 -11.50
CA GLY A 252 -4.10 -11.39 -11.71
C GLY A 252 -3.11 -10.30 -12.13
N LEU A 253 -1.96 -10.19 -11.44
CA LEU A 253 -0.96 -9.15 -11.69
C LEU A 253 -0.10 -9.42 -12.93
N THR A 254 0.12 -10.68 -13.27
CA THR A 254 0.91 -11.11 -14.45
C THR A 254 0.01 -11.71 -15.52
N GLU A 255 0.49 -11.77 -16.76
CA GLU A 255 -0.26 -12.41 -17.87
C GLU A 255 -0.59 -13.88 -17.58
N LYS A 256 0.31 -14.61 -16.94
CA LYS A 256 0.10 -16.00 -16.56
C LYS A 256 -0.98 -16.18 -15.50
N GLU A 257 -1.11 -15.21 -14.61
CA GLU A 257 -2.12 -15.22 -13.55
C GLU A 257 -3.47 -14.66 -14.03
N ARG A 258 -3.51 -14.02 -15.20
CA ARG A 258 -4.67 -13.26 -15.68
C ARG A 258 -5.89 -14.16 -15.89
N LYS A 259 -6.98 -13.82 -15.17
CA LYS A 259 -8.27 -14.52 -15.26
C LYS A 259 -9.40 -13.52 -15.33
N GLN A 260 -10.48 -13.88 -15.98
CA GLN A 260 -11.64 -13.02 -16.14
C GLN A 260 -12.53 -13.08 -14.90
N TRP A 261 -12.98 -11.92 -14.43
CA TRP A 261 -14.04 -11.84 -13.43
C TRP A 261 -15.35 -12.40 -14.01
N LYS A 262 -16.01 -13.29 -13.28
CA LYS A 262 -17.31 -13.88 -13.64
C LYS A 262 -18.49 -13.09 -13.12
N VAL A 263 -18.22 -12.07 -12.32
CA VAL A 263 -19.21 -11.20 -11.67
C VAL A 263 -18.83 -9.74 -11.87
N ASP A 264 -19.83 -8.87 -11.76
CA ASP A 264 -19.63 -7.42 -11.85
C ASP A 264 -18.92 -6.82 -10.62
N PHE A 265 -18.64 -5.53 -10.68
CA PHE A 265 -17.95 -4.85 -9.59
C PHE A 265 -18.82 -4.70 -8.33
N GLN A 266 -20.14 -4.51 -8.50
CA GLN A 266 -21.06 -4.41 -7.37
C GLN A 266 -21.04 -5.69 -6.54
N THR A 267 -21.15 -6.85 -7.19
CA THR A 267 -21.07 -8.16 -6.53
C THR A 267 -19.74 -8.34 -5.80
N ARG A 268 -18.61 -7.91 -6.43
CA ARG A 268 -17.29 -7.97 -5.79
C ARG A 268 -17.19 -7.07 -4.55
N LEU A 269 -17.86 -5.92 -4.55
CA LEU A 269 -17.86 -4.97 -3.43
C LEU A 269 -18.73 -5.44 -2.25
N GLU A 270 -19.77 -6.22 -2.53
CA GLU A 270 -20.74 -6.68 -1.54
C GLU A 270 -20.37 -8.01 -0.87
N ILE A 271 -19.45 -8.78 -1.45
CA ILE A 271 -19.04 -10.07 -0.89
C ILE A 271 -18.03 -9.91 0.25
N ASP A 272 -18.22 -10.66 1.33
CA ASP A 272 -17.32 -10.64 2.48
C ASP A 272 -16.00 -11.38 2.23
N ASN A 273 -15.96 -12.29 1.25
CA ASN A 273 -14.81 -13.15 0.95
C ASN A 273 -14.61 -13.30 -0.55
N LEU A 274 -13.66 -12.54 -1.11
CA LEU A 274 -13.33 -12.56 -2.54
C LEU A 274 -12.76 -13.90 -3.01
N TYR A 275 -12.17 -14.68 -2.12
CA TYR A 275 -11.66 -16.01 -2.47
C TYR A 275 -12.75 -16.92 -3.03
N GLU A 276 -13.98 -16.82 -2.54
CA GLU A 276 -15.11 -17.59 -3.04
C GLU A 276 -15.43 -17.35 -4.51
N LEU A 277 -15.08 -16.16 -5.03
CA LEU A 277 -15.29 -15.81 -6.44
C LEU A 277 -14.20 -16.34 -7.37
N ILE A 278 -13.01 -16.63 -6.84
CA ILE A 278 -11.83 -16.97 -7.65
C ILE A 278 -11.35 -18.41 -7.47
N LYS A 279 -11.70 -19.09 -6.38
CA LYS A 279 -11.13 -20.40 -6.00
C LYS A 279 -11.24 -21.47 -7.09
N ASP A 280 -12.36 -21.50 -7.81
CA ASP A 280 -12.63 -22.48 -8.87
C ASP A 280 -11.89 -22.17 -10.19
N ASP A 281 -11.30 -20.98 -10.29
CA ASP A 281 -10.50 -20.55 -11.46
C ASP A 281 -9.00 -20.75 -11.25
N LEU A 282 -8.57 -21.08 -10.03
CA LEU A 282 -7.17 -21.26 -9.70
C LEU A 282 -6.65 -22.57 -10.31
N THR A 283 -5.57 -22.45 -11.06
CA THR A 283 -4.84 -23.60 -11.60
C THR A 283 -3.97 -24.24 -10.50
N LYS A 284 -3.47 -25.44 -10.75
CA LYS A 284 -2.52 -26.08 -9.85
C LYS A 284 -1.26 -25.23 -9.63
N GLU A 285 -0.77 -24.55 -10.68
CA GLU A 285 0.37 -23.64 -10.60
C GLU A 285 0.09 -22.45 -9.71
N ASP A 286 -1.12 -21.85 -9.79
CA ASP A 286 -1.54 -20.77 -8.91
C ASP A 286 -1.56 -21.21 -7.44
N ILE A 287 -2.10 -22.39 -7.16
CA ILE A 287 -2.17 -22.95 -5.80
C ILE A 287 -0.76 -23.18 -5.23
N GLU A 288 0.13 -23.81 -6.01
CA GLU A 288 1.52 -24.04 -5.63
C GLU A 288 2.26 -22.72 -5.35
N LYS A 289 2.00 -21.68 -6.17
CA LYS A 289 2.56 -20.33 -5.97
C LYS A 289 2.00 -19.68 -4.71
N LEU A 290 0.70 -19.80 -4.45
CA LEU A 290 0.06 -19.30 -3.23
C LEU A 290 0.65 -19.94 -1.97
N GLU A 291 0.78 -21.26 -1.94
CA GLU A 291 1.37 -21.99 -0.81
C GLU A 291 2.83 -21.58 -0.58
N ARG A 292 3.60 -21.40 -1.64
CA ARG A 292 4.97 -20.89 -1.55
C ARG A 292 5.01 -19.47 -0.97
N ASN A 293 4.15 -18.57 -1.46
CA ASN A 293 4.09 -17.20 -0.99
C ASN A 293 3.66 -17.12 0.48
N ARG A 294 2.68 -17.92 0.90
CA ARG A 294 2.27 -18.02 2.31
C ARG A 294 3.41 -18.51 3.22
N ARG A 295 4.27 -19.38 2.73
CA ARG A 295 5.47 -19.84 3.49
C ARG A 295 6.56 -18.76 3.59
N ILE A 296 6.64 -17.86 2.62
CA ILE A 296 7.66 -16.81 2.58
C ILE A 296 7.21 -15.55 3.32
N PHE A 297 5.95 -15.14 3.15
CA PHE A 297 5.43 -13.86 3.62
C PHE A 297 4.49 -13.97 4.82
N GLY A 298 4.10 -15.14 5.23
CA GLY A 298 3.16 -15.42 6.32
C GLY A 298 1.76 -15.53 5.78
#